data_0fdcaae975979e41739b8e2fa2e2e046
#
_entry.id   0fdcaae975979e41739b8e2fa2e2e046
#
_cell.length_a   1.000
_cell.length_b   1.000
_cell.length_c   1.000
_cell.angle_alpha   90.00
_cell.angle_beta   90.00
_cell.angle_gamma   90.00
#
_symmetry.space_group_name_H-M   'P 1'
#
loop_
_entity.id
_entity.type
_entity.pdbx_description
1 polymer ?
#
loop_
_entity_poly.entity_id
_entity_poly.type
_entity_poly.pdbx_seq_one_letter_code
_entity_poly.pdbx_strand_id
1 'polypeptide(L)'
;MKKEILVAISVAGVLFGLSVSLAAQEKLSLAQCREMALKYNKDMAAANKQTEAARLMSLSYKANFFPNFTANGTGIYSTADGSLGVPGGNLPVFLPNPATGELVSSGFAYFPGLNLDYKVGTVYSGGIQVEQPLYMGGKIRAAYKMSLLGKEMAHLNEALTTSEVILNTDKAYVQLVKAKEMRKVAEKYHALLTELFKNVKSAHRHGMKPQNDVLKVQVKLNESELSLRKADNALRLAGMNLCHYIGRPLTAQIDISDDFPEVEQEWKVQVADITARPEYGILNKQIAIAEQEVKLNRSELLPRVGVRGSYDYLHGLEVNDETLMKKGAFSVFLNVSVPLFHFGERMN
;
A
#
# COMPACT_ATOMS: atom_id res chain seq x y z
N MET A 1 -18.28 -59.58 14.86
CA MET A 1 -18.72 -58.37 14.15
C MET A 1 -17.85 -57.13 14.41
N LYS A 2 -17.34 -56.85 15.61
CA LYS A 2 -16.48 -55.65 15.82
C LYS A 2 -15.04 -55.72 15.28
N LYS A 3 -14.47 -56.90 15.09
CA LYS A 3 -13.13 -57.13 14.57
C LYS A 3 -13.05 -57.03 13.03
N GLU A 4 -14.09 -57.36 12.33
CA GLU A 4 -14.13 -57.30 10.86
C GLU A 4 -14.33 -55.85 10.33
N ILE A 5 -15.03 -55.05 11.10
CA ILE A 5 -15.21 -53.61 10.77
C ILE A 5 -13.91 -52.83 10.94
N LEU A 6 -13.05 -53.19 11.91
CA LEU A 6 -11.76 -52.52 12.13
C LEU A 6 -10.74 -52.85 11.05
N VAL A 7 -10.78 -54.04 10.47
CA VAL A 7 -9.89 -54.44 9.36
C VAL A 7 -10.35 -53.79 8.04
N ALA A 8 -11.65 -53.63 7.82
CA ALA A 8 -12.17 -52.95 6.64
C ALA A 8 -11.84 -51.43 6.64
N ILE A 9 -11.84 -50.76 7.81
CA ILE A 9 -11.46 -49.35 7.94
C ILE A 9 -9.96 -49.16 7.75
N SER A 10 -9.11 -50.10 8.16
CA SER A 10 -7.66 -49.97 7.97
C SER A 10 -7.23 -50.22 6.52
N VAL A 11 -7.93 -51.10 5.77
CA VAL A 11 -7.65 -51.32 4.34
C VAL A 11 -8.18 -50.18 3.46
N ALA A 12 -9.30 -49.56 3.81
CA ALA A 12 -9.80 -48.36 3.12
C ALA A 12 -8.88 -47.13 3.35
N GLY A 13 -8.25 -47.03 4.52
CA GLY A 13 -7.30 -45.94 4.81
C GLY A 13 -5.97 -46.03 4.07
N VAL A 14 -5.53 -47.23 3.71
CA VAL A 14 -4.29 -47.47 2.94
C VAL A 14 -4.49 -47.26 1.43
N LEU A 15 -5.70 -47.47 0.91
CA LEU A 15 -6.03 -47.21 -0.49
C LEU A 15 -6.27 -45.73 -0.83
N PHE A 16 -6.49 -44.86 0.17
CA PHE A 16 -6.69 -43.43 -0.05
C PHE A 16 -5.38 -42.62 0.01
N GLY A 17 -4.26 -43.23 0.43
CA GLY A 17 -2.96 -42.57 0.60
C GLY A 17 -2.01 -42.61 -0.61
N LEU A 18 -2.40 -43.24 -1.73
CA LEU A 18 -1.55 -43.47 -2.92
C LEU A 18 -2.08 -42.83 -4.21
N SER A 19 -2.83 -41.74 -4.11
CA SER A 19 -2.92 -40.79 -5.23
C SER A 19 -1.63 -39.94 -5.27
N VAL A 20 -0.49 -40.62 -5.54
CA VAL A 20 0.66 -39.93 -6.13
C VAL A 20 0.15 -39.40 -7.47
N SER A 21 -0.26 -38.17 -7.50
CA SER A 21 -0.48 -37.44 -8.75
C SER A 21 0.82 -37.57 -9.53
N LEU A 22 0.89 -38.50 -10.48
CA LEU A 22 1.77 -38.38 -11.62
C LEU A 22 1.35 -37.04 -12.25
N ALA A 23 1.97 -35.95 -11.81
CA ALA A 23 1.88 -34.68 -12.50
C ALA A 23 2.48 -34.96 -13.89
N ALA A 24 1.63 -35.31 -14.83
CA ALA A 24 1.99 -35.29 -16.22
C ALA A 24 2.60 -33.89 -16.43
N GLN A 25 3.85 -33.87 -16.87
CA GLN A 25 4.59 -32.64 -17.17
C GLN A 25 3.80 -31.92 -18.26
N GLU A 26 2.91 -31.01 -17.84
CA GLU A 26 2.06 -30.24 -18.74
C GLU A 26 2.95 -29.33 -19.55
N LYS A 27 3.00 -29.55 -20.86
CA LYS A 27 3.78 -28.68 -21.75
C LYS A 27 3.07 -27.34 -21.85
N LEU A 28 3.70 -26.31 -21.32
CA LEU A 28 3.14 -24.96 -21.32
C LEU A 28 3.43 -24.25 -22.65
N SER A 29 2.40 -23.72 -23.29
CA SER A 29 2.53 -22.80 -24.41
C SER A 29 2.84 -21.38 -23.94
N LEU A 30 3.36 -20.53 -24.83
CA LEU A 30 3.58 -19.11 -24.54
C LEU A 30 2.29 -18.40 -24.10
N ALA A 31 1.16 -18.69 -24.75
CA ALA A 31 -0.13 -18.12 -24.43
C ALA A 31 -0.58 -18.49 -23.00
N GLN A 32 -0.42 -19.76 -22.61
CA GLN A 32 -0.71 -20.21 -21.25
C GLN A 32 0.23 -19.54 -20.22
N CYS A 33 1.50 -19.37 -20.54
CA CYS A 33 2.45 -18.68 -19.67
C CYS A 33 2.05 -17.21 -19.45
N ARG A 34 1.61 -16.51 -20.50
CA ARG A 34 1.09 -15.13 -20.41
C ARG A 34 -0.16 -15.06 -19.51
N GLU A 35 -1.12 -15.94 -19.72
CA GLU A 35 -2.33 -16.00 -18.90
C GLU A 35 -2.01 -16.24 -17.42
N MET A 36 -1.14 -17.23 -17.15
CA MET A 36 -0.69 -17.52 -15.79
C MET A 36 0.04 -16.33 -15.17
N ALA A 37 0.91 -15.67 -15.92
CA ALA A 37 1.63 -14.48 -15.45
C ALA A 37 0.65 -13.37 -15.07
N LEU A 38 -0.31 -13.03 -15.91
CA LEU A 38 -1.32 -12.00 -15.60
C LEU A 38 -2.15 -12.34 -14.36
N LYS A 39 -2.39 -13.64 -14.10
CA LYS A 39 -3.21 -14.10 -12.97
C LYS A 39 -2.44 -14.23 -11.66
N TYR A 40 -1.19 -14.70 -11.71
CA TYR A 40 -0.45 -15.12 -10.52
C TYR A 40 0.84 -14.32 -10.27
N ASN A 41 1.25 -13.44 -11.19
CA ASN A 41 2.43 -12.60 -10.99
C ASN A 41 2.22 -11.64 -9.83
N LYS A 42 3.25 -11.48 -9.00
CA LYS A 42 3.18 -10.62 -7.82
C LYS A 42 3.15 -9.13 -8.16
N ASP A 43 3.79 -8.73 -9.25
CA ASP A 43 3.81 -7.34 -9.70
C ASP A 43 2.41 -6.93 -10.19
N MET A 44 1.70 -7.83 -10.92
CA MET A 44 0.30 -7.63 -11.28
C MET A 44 -0.60 -7.52 -10.05
N ALA A 45 -0.41 -8.42 -9.07
CA ALA A 45 -1.17 -8.36 -7.83
C ALA A 45 -0.93 -7.05 -7.07
N ALA A 46 0.31 -6.55 -7.05
CA ALA A 46 0.67 -5.27 -6.45
C ALA A 46 0.03 -4.10 -7.21
N ALA A 47 0.10 -4.08 -8.54
CA ALA A 47 -0.51 -3.04 -9.36
C ALA A 47 -2.03 -2.96 -9.16
N ASN A 48 -2.73 -4.09 -9.14
CA ASN A 48 -4.17 -4.16 -8.86
C ASN A 48 -4.50 -3.60 -7.47
N LYS A 49 -3.67 -3.90 -6.45
CA LYS A 49 -3.86 -3.35 -5.10
C LYS A 49 -3.59 -1.84 -5.03
N GLN A 50 -2.63 -1.34 -5.79
CA GLN A 50 -2.36 0.10 -5.91
C GLN A 50 -3.52 0.84 -6.58
N THR A 51 -4.10 0.28 -7.63
CA THR A 51 -5.30 0.84 -8.29
C THR A 51 -6.50 0.86 -7.34
N GLU A 52 -6.72 -0.21 -6.58
CA GLU A 52 -7.77 -0.26 -5.57
C GLU A 52 -7.52 0.75 -4.42
N ALA A 53 -6.28 0.88 -3.97
CA ALA A 53 -5.90 1.88 -2.96
C ALA A 53 -6.16 3.32 -3.46
N ALA A 54 -5.80 3.63 -4.72
CA ALA A 54 -6.06 4.93 -5.32
C ALA A 54 -7.58 5.21 -5.46
N ARG A 55 -8.38 4.17 -5.78
CA ARG A 55 -9.85 4.25 -5.80
C ARG A 55 -10.40 4.60 -4.41
N LEU A 56 -9.99 3.88 -3.37
CA LEU A 56 -10.42 4.12 -1.99
C LEU A 56 -9.98 5.50 -1.50
N MET A 57 -8.77 5.92 -1.86
CA MET A 57 -8.26 7.25 -1.55
C MET A 57 -9.13 8.35 -2.17
N SER A 58 -9.58 8.17 -3.42
CA SER A 58 -10.49 9.13 -4.06
C SER A 58 -11.84 9.23 -3.35
N LEU A 59 -12.36 8.12 -2.81
CA LEU A 59 -13.58 8.12 -1.99
C LEU A 59 -13.35 8.82 -0.64
N SER A 60 -12.20 8.63 -0.02
CA SER A 60 -11.82 9.33 1.22
C SER A 60 -11.76 10.86 1.01
N TYR A 61 -11.14 11.32 -0.08
CA TYR A 61 -11.15 12.76 -0.41
C TYR A 61 -12.55 13.30 -0.70
N LYS A 62 -13.43 12.49 -1.30
CA LYS A 62 -14.84 12.86 -1.51
C LYS A 62 -15.58 13.02 -0.18
N ALA A 63 -15.24 12.23 0.84
CA ALA A 63 -15.85 12.32 2.16
C ALA A 63 -15.65 13.69 2.83
N ASN A 64 -14.57 14.43 2.49
CA ASN A 64 -14.32 15.76 3.02
C ASN A 64 -15.36 16.84 2.62
N PHE A 65 -16.27 16.54 1.69
CA PHE A 65 -17.42 17.38 1.38
C PHE A 65 -18.57 17.22 2.38
N PHE A 66 -18.56 16.19 3.19
CA PHE A 66 -19.64 15.85 4.12
C PHE A 66 -19.25 16.19 5.56
N PRO A 67 -20.22 16.28 6.48
CA PRO A 67 -19.96 16.49 7.88
C PRO A 67 -19.08 15.38 8.48
N ASN A 68 -18.13 15.76 9.32
CA ASN A 68 -17.36 14.84 10.13
C ASN A 68 -17.97 14.73 11.53
N PHE A 69 -18.21 13.51 11.99
CA PHE A 69 -18.75 13.20 13.30
C PHE A 69 -17.63 12.64 14.19
N THR A 70 -17.35 13.27 15.30
CA THR A 70 -16.37 12.82 16.28
C THR A 70 -17.00 12.69 17.66
N ALA A 71 -16.70 11.62 18.37
CA ALA A 71 -17.01 11.47 19.77
C ALA A 71 -15.68 11.50 20.56
N ASN A 72 -15.65 12.28 21.62
CA ASN A 72 -14.50 12.43 22.50
C ASN A 72 -14.90 12.26 23.95
N GLY A 73 -13.99 11.71 24.73
CA GLY A 73 -14.13 11.57 26.18
C GLY A 73 -12.79 11.80 26.84
N THR A 74 -12.79 12.55 27.93
CA THR A 74 -11.61 12.85 28.74
C THR A 74 -11.94 12.63 30.21
N GLY A 75 -11.10 11.91 30.92
CA GLY A 75 -11.13 11.74 32.36
C GLY A 75 -9.85 12.29 32.99
N ILE A 76 -9.99 13.11 34.00
CA ILE A 76 -8.88 13.68 34.76
C ILE A 76 -9.10 13.37 36.22
N TYR A 77 -8.09 12.82 36.89
CA TYR A 77 -8.03 12.74 38.34
C TYR A 77 -6.94 13.68 38.82
N SER A 78 -7.30 14.55 39.76
CA SER A 78 -6.38 15.51 40.35
C SER A 78 -6.61 15.63 41.84
N THR A 79 -5.54 15.70 42.59
CA THR A 79 -5.55 15.98 44.02
C THR A 79 -5.46 17.50 44.32
N ALA A 80 -5.63 18.31 43.29
CA ALA A 80 -5.58 19.74 43.46
C ALA A 80 -6.80 20.24 44.19
N ASP A 81 -6.57 20.89 45.31
CA ASP A 81 -7.53 21.59 46.15
C ASP A 81 -7.00 22.98 46.53
N GLY A 82 -7.87 23.85 46.93
CA GLY A 82 -7.49 25.22 47.33
C GLY A 82 -8.69 26.01 47.78
N SER A 83 -8.42 27.20 48.30
CA SER A 83 -9.46 28.11 48.73
C SER A 83 -9.26 29.51 48.07
N LEU A 84 -10.34 30.06 47.59
CA LEU A 84 -10.42 31.42 47.07
C LEU A 84 -11.19 32.25 48.11
N GLY A 85 -10.48 33.04 48.90
CA GLY A 85 -11.08 33.85 49.92
C GLY A 85 -11.17 35.33 49.53
N VAL A 86 -12.35 35.90 49.65
CA VAL A 86 -12.53 37.35 49.68
C VAL A 86 -12.57 37.75 51.17
N PRO A 87 -11.56 38.51 51.63
CA PRO A 87 -11.49 38.90 53.04
C PRO A 87 -12.72 39.70 53.48
N GLY A 88 -13.22 39.38 54.65
CA GLY A 88 -14.29 40.17 55.28
C GLY A 88 -13.82 41.59 55.59
N GLY A 89 -14.74 42.53 55.59
CA GLY A 89 -14.44 43.91 55.88
C GLY A 89 -15.70 44.78 55.96
N ASN A 90 -15.50 45.99 56.41
CA ASN A 90 -16.59 46.94 56.46
C ASN A 90 -16.75 47.60 55.07
N LEU A 91 -17.89 47.37 54.42
CA LEU A 91 -18.24 48.01 53.15
C LEU A 91 -19.10 49.26 53.39
N PRO A 92 -18.82 50.40 52.74
CA PRO A 92 -19.65 51.59 52.84
C PRO A 92 -21.05 51.33 52.28
N VAL A 93 -22.06 51.64 53.03
CA VAL A 93 -23.47 51.56 52.60
C VAL A 93 -23.86 52.94 52.11
N PHE A 94 -24.34 52.97 50.86
CA PHE A 94 -24.87 54.19 50.26
C PHE A 94 -26.39 54.15 50.26
N LEU A 95 -27.05 55.12 50.85
CA LEU A 95 -28.50 55.30 50.77
C LEU A 95 -28.80 56.59 50.01
N PRO A 96 -29.88 56.63 49.22
CA PRO A 96 -30.31 57.84 48.56
C PRO A 96 -30.78 58.91 49.60
N ASN A 97 -30.26 60.11 49.53
CA ASN A 97 -30.73 61.19 50.32
C ASN A 97 -32.16 61.55 49.89
N PRO A 98 -33.14 61.52 50.83
CA PRO A 98 -34.56 61.76 50.52
C PRO A 98 -34.84 63.15 49.91
N ALA A 99 -33.96 64.10 50.07
CA ALA A 99 -34.17 65.42 49.58
C ALA A 99 -33.50 65.77 48.24
N THR A 100 -32.38 65.06 47.89
CA THR A 100 -31.62 65.28 46.67
C THR A 100 -31.52 64.12 45.73
N GLY A 101 -31.85 62.90 46.15
CA GLY A 101 -31.70 61.66 45.40
C GLY A 101 -30.26 61.17 45.22
N GLU A 102 -29.27 61.91 45.74
CA GLU A 102 -27.87 61.52 45.68
C GLU A 102 -27.54 60.40 46.67
N LEU A 103 -26.67 59.47 46.27
CA LEU A 103 -26.19 58.38 47.10
C LEU A 103 -25.16 58.95 48.13
N VAL A 104 -25.57 58.97 49.41
CA VAL A 104 -24.70 59.47 50.52
C VAL A 104 -24.32 58.20 51.36
N SER A 105 -23.05 58.19 51.80
CA SER A 105 -22.57 57.21 52.73
C SER A 105 -23.35 57.22 54.03
N SER A 106 -24.09 56.22 54.36
CA SER A 106 -24.97 56.15 55.55
C SER A 106 -24.36 55.27 56.68
N GLY A 107 -23.16 54.76 56.48
CA GLY A 107 -22.46 53.99 57.47
C GLY A 107 -21.70 52.84 56.80
N PHE A 108 -21.31 51.85 57.57
CA PHE A 108 -20.60 50.63 57.13
C PHE A 108 -21.41 49.39 57.50
N ALA A 109 -21.59 48.51 56.53
CA ALA A 109 -22.10 47.17 56.79
C ALA A 109 -20.92 46.16 56.77
N TYR A 110 -20.90 45.29 57.75
CA TYR A 110 -19.84 44.28 57.81
C TYR A 110 -20.13 43.18 56.77
N PHE A 111 -19.19 43.00 55.88
CA PHE A 111 -19.16 41.88 54.94
C PHE A 111 -18.34 40.74 55.58
N PRO A 112 -18.95 39.55 55.86
CA PRO A 112 -18.27 38.46 56.60
C PRO A 112 -17.16 37.79 55.82
N GLY A 113 -16.90 38.23 54.59
CA GLY A 113 -16.01 37.54 53.67
C GLY A 113 -16.70 36.33 53.01
N LEU A 114 -16.08 35.82 51.97
CA LEU A 114 -16.53 34.64 51.25
C LEU A 114 -15.34 33.72 51.05
N ASN A 115 -15.41 32.50 51.56
CA ASN A 115 -14.46 31.43 51.23
C ASN A 115 -15.12 30.44 50.28
N LEU A 116 -14.48 30.24 49.15
CA LEU A 116 -14.85 29.22 48.15
C LEU A 116 -13.76 28.16 48.14
N ASP A 117 -13.99 27.04 48.79
CA ASP A 117 -13.09 25.92 48.77
C ASP A 117 -13.38 25.09 47.51
N TYR A 118 -12.36 24.84 46.68
CA TYR A 118 -12.51 24.07 45.50
C TYR A 118 -11.66 22.79 45.56
N LYS A 119 -12.19 21.69 45.01
CA LYS A 119 -11.53 20.40 44.87
C LYS A 119 -11.78 19.87 43.49
N VAL A 120 -10.71 19.54 42.80
CA VAL A 120 -10.82 19.06 41.39
C VAL A 120 -11.27 17.59 41.39
N GLY A 121 -10.72 16.72 42.25
CA GLY A 121 -11.12 15.33 42.33
C GLY A 121 -11.09 14.60 40.96
N THR A 122 -12.17 13.86 40.68
CA THR A 122 -12.37 13.19 39.40
C THR A 122 -13.28 14.03 38.51
N VAL A 123 -12.74 14.55 37.41
CA VAL A 123 -13.49 15.27 36.38
C VAL A 123 -13.53 14.44 35.13
N TYR A 124 -14.71 14.22 34.58
CA TYR A 124 -14.87 13.58 33.28
C TYR A 124 -15.78 14.39 32.37
N SER A 125 -15.39 14.44 31.12
CA SER A 125 -16.17 15.07 30.05
C SER A 125 -16.34 14.08 28.90
N GLY A 126 -17.47 14.15 28.22
CA GLY A 126 -17.73 13.40 27.02
C GLY A 126 -18.65 14.17 26.11
N GLY A 127 -18.40 14.09 24.81
CA GLY A 127 -19.21 14.85 23.85
C GLY A 127 -19.20 14.27 22.47
N ILE A 128 -20.16 14.72 21.68
CA ILE A 128 -20.27 14.46 20.25
C ILE A 128 -20.14 15.79 19.54
N GLN A 129 -19.27 15.82 18.52
CA GLN A 129 -19.03 17.00 17.71
C GLN A 129 -19.30 16.68 16.24
N VAL A 130 -19.96 17.59 15.56
CA VAL A 130 -20.18 17.58 14.12
C VAL A 130 -19.50 18.81 13.52
N GLU A 131 -18.63 18.60 12.55
CA GLU A 131 -17.95 19.68 11.86
C GLU A 131 -18.20 19.61 10.37
N GLN A 132 -18.68 20.71 9.78
CA GLN A 132 -18.96 20.83 8.35
C GLN A 132 -18.22 22.03 7.77
N PRO A 133 -17.22 21.80 6.89
CA PRO A 133 -16.66 22.89 6.10
C PRO A 133 -17.68 23.36 5.06
N LEU A 134 -18.01 24.65 5.09
CA LEU A 134 -18.91 25.29 4.11
C LEU A 134 -18.12 25.85 2.93
N TYR A 135 -17.00 26.52 3.21
CA TYR A 135 -16.11 27.05 2.20
C TYR A 135 -14.67 27.00 2.68
N MET A 136 -13.79 26.45 1.86
CA MET A 136 -12.36 26.25 2.18
C MET A 136 -11.46 26.81 1.08
N GLY A 137 -11.84 27.92 0.44
CA GLY A 137 -11.06 28.50 -0.66
C GLY A 137 -10.89 27.61 -1.89
N GLY A 138 -11.70 26.56 -2.03
CA GLY A 138 -11.55 25.55 -3.10
C GLY A 138 -10.62 24.38 -2.77
N LYS A 139 -10.00 24.35 -1.57
CA LYS A 139 -9.04 23.31 -1.13
C LYS A 139 -9.60 21.89 -1.29
N ILE A 140 -10.81 21.62 -0.77
CA ILE A 140 -11.44 20.30 -0.83
C ILE A 140 -11.68 19.88 -2.29
N ARG A 141 -12.12 20.82 -3.14
CA ARG A 141 -12.35 20.53 -4.56
C ARG A 141 -11.07 20.23 -5.31
N ALA A 142 -9.99 20.97 -5.07
CA ALA A 142 -8.70 20.74 -5.69
C ALA A 142 -8.12 19.40 -5.24
N ALA A 143 -8.10 19.11 -3.93
CA ALA A 143 -7.63 17.84 -3.39
C ALA A 143 -8.43 16.62 -3.93
N TYR A 144 -9.76 16.74 -4.04
CA TYR A 144 -10.58 15.69 -4.64
C TYR A 144 -10.27 15.49 -6.13
N LYS A 145 -10.08 16.56 -6.91
CA LYS A 145 -9.66 16.45 -8.31
C LYS A 145 -8.29 15.80 -8.45
N MET A 146 -7.33 16.15 -7.59
CA MET A 146 -6.01 15.49 -7.56
C MET A 146 -6.14 14.00 -7.30
N SER A 147 -7.00 13.60 -6.36
CA SER A 147 -7.22 12.18 -6.06
C SER A 147 -7.88 11.41 -7.21
N LEU A 148 -8.76 12.03 -7.98
CA LEU A 148 -9.33 11.44 -9.20
C LEU A 148 -8.27 11.25 -10.28
N LEU A 149 -7.44 12.26 -10.52
CA LEU A 149 -6.32 12.18 -11.46
C LEU A 149 -5.31 11.11 -11.03
N GLY A 150 -5.04 11.02 -9.72
CA GLY A 150 -4.21 9.96 -9.14
C GLY A 150 -4.79 8.55 -9.36
N LYS A 151 -6.10 8.39 -9.26
CA LYS A 151 -6.79 7.14 -9.59
C LYS A 151 -6.63 6.78 -11.07
N GLU A 152 -6.80 7.76 -11.98
CA GLU A 152 -6.61 7.53 -13.41
C GLU A 152 -5.16 7.16 -13.74
N MET A 153 -4.19 7.82 -13.09
CA MET A 153 -2.77 7.50 -13.21
C MET A 153 -2.46 6.07 -12.71
N ALA A 154 -3.10 5.62 -11.63
CA ALA A 154 -2.93 4.25 -11.14
C ALA A 154 -3.43 3.21 -12.16
N HIS A 155 -4.54 3.47 -12.86
CA HIS A 155 -5.01 2.60 -13.96
C HIS A 155 -4.03 2.56 -15.14
N LEU A 156 -3.43 3.69 -15.51
CA LEU A 156 -2.41 3.72 -16.56
C LEU A 156 -1.15 2.95 -16.15
N ASN A 157 -0.73 3.05 -14.90
CA ASN A 157 0.38 2.26 -14.35
C ASN A 157 0.07 0.76 -14.33
N GLU A 158 -1.18 0.36 -14.03
CA GLU A 158 -1.61 -1.04 -14.12
C GLU A 158 -1.51 -1.56 -15.57
N ALA A 159 -1.93 -0.76 -16.56
CA ALA A 159 -1.79 -1.12 -17.97
C ALA A 159 -0.31 -1.23 -18.40
N LEU A 160 0.56 -0.34 -17.90
CA LEU A 160 2.01 -0.41 -18.13
C LEU A 160 2.59 -1.69 -17.52
N THR A 161 2.28 -1.97 -16.25
CA THR A 161 2.73 -3.20 -15.57
C THR A 161 2.25 -4.46 -16.30
N THR A 162 1.02 -4.46 -16.82
CA THR A 162 0.49 -5.55 -17.64
C THR A 162 1.37 -5.80 -18.86
N SER A 163 1.73 -4.74 -19.57
CA SER A 163 2.60 -4.84 -20.76
C SER A 163 4.01 -5.32 -20.41
N GLU A 164 4.57 -4.84 -19.31
CA GLU A 164 5.89 -5.26 -18.81
C GLU A 164 5.91 -6.73 -18.38
N VAL A 165 4.89 -7.19 -17.67
CA VAL A 165 4.76 -8.59 -17.25
C VAL A 165 4.65 -9.52 -18.45
N ILE A 166 3.86 -9.17 -19.46
CA ILE A 166 3.78 -9.94 -20.72
C ILE A 166 5.16 -9.99 -21.40
N LEU A 167 5.81 -8.85 -21.60
CA LEU A 167 7.12 -8.76 -22.25
C LEU A 167 8.19 -9.59 -21.51
N ASN A 168 8.22 -9.51 -20.19
CA ASN A 168 9.19 -10.23 -19.38
C ASN A 168 8.90 -11.74 -19.36
N THR A 169 7.63 -12.14 -19.40
CA THR A 169 7.22 -13.54 -19.54
C THR A 169 7.66 -14.08 -20.88
N ASP A 170 7.46 -13.33 -21.97
CA ASP A 170 7.89 -13.72 -23.31
C ASP A 170 9.41 -13.91 -23.40
N LYS A 171 10.17 -12.95 -22.85
CA LYS A 171 11.62 -13.04 -22.75
C LYS A 171 12.06 -14.29 -21.97
N ALA A 172 11.43 -14.56 -20.83
CA ALA A 172 11.77 -15.72 -20.00
C ALA A 172 11.44 -17.03 -20.70
N TYR A 173 10.32 -17.11 -21.43
CA TYR A 173 9.93 -18.27 -22.24
C TYR A 173 10.95 -18.54 -23.35
N VAL A 174 11.26 -17.54 -24.17
CA VAL A 174 12.24 -17.66 -25.25
C VAL A 174 13.63 -18.02 -24.73
N GLN A 175 14.01 -17.48 -23.57
CA GLN A 175 15.27 -17.84 -22.91
C GLN A 175 15.30 -19.32 -22.51
N LEU A 176 14.19 -19.87 -22.03
CA LEU A 176 14.06 -21.28 -21.67
C LEU A 176 14.13 -22.18 -22.90
N VAL A 177 13.44 -21.82 -24.00
CA VAL A 177 13.54 -22.52 -25.30
C VAL A 177 14.99 -22.55 -25.78
N LYS A 178 15.66 -21.40 -25.78
CA LYS A 178 17.07 -21.28 -26.18
C LYS A 178 18.00 -22.14 -25.31
N ALA A 179 17.80 -22.14 -23.98
CA ALA A 179 18.61 -22.97 -23.08
C ALA A 179 18.42 -24.47 -23.33
N LYS A 180 17.17 -24.90 -23.62
CA LYS A 180 16.83 -26.28 -23.97
C LYS A 180 17.55 -26.72 -25.25
N GLU A 181 17.53 -25.90 -26.29
CA GLU A 181 18.22 -26.20 -27.54
C GLU A 181 19.75 -26.21 -27.37
N MET A 182 20.32 -25.26 -26.63
CA MET A 182 21.76 -25.23 -26.32
C MET A 182 22.19 -26.49 -25.56
N ARG A 183 21.38 -26.98 -24.63
CA ARG A 183 21.64 -28.22 -23.91
C ARG A 183 21.68 -29.42 -24.89
N LYS A 184 20.71 -29.54 -25.81
CA LYS A 184 20.69 -30.60 -26.83
C LYS A 184 21.97 -30.57 -27.71
N VAL A 185 22.43 -29.39 -28.09
CA VAL A 185 23.68 -29.25 -28.86
C VAL A 185 24.89 -29.69 -28.05
N ALA A 186 25.00 -29.26 -26.78
CA ALA A 186 26.10 -29.62 -25.90
C ALA A 186 26.13 -31.13 -25.62
N GLU A 187 24.97 -31.77 -25.47
CA GLU A 187 24.82 -33.22 -25.26
C GLU A 187 25.31 -34.01 -26.49
N LYS A 188 24.88 -33.61 -27.70
CA LYS A 188 25.32 -34.22 -28.94
C LYS A 188 26.83 -34.07 -29.16
N TYR A 189 27.37 -32.90 -28.85
CA TYR A 189 28.81 -32.61 -28.95
C TYR A 189 29.63 -33.47 -27.97
N HIS A 190 29.16 -33.58 -26.74
CA HIS A 190 29.80 -34.41 -25.72
C HIS A 190 29.77 -35.92 -26.13
N ALA A 191 28.65 -36.43 -26.65
CA ALA A 191 28.53 -37.81 -27.17
C ALA A 191 29.52 -38.03 -28.32
N LEU A 192 29.62 -37.12 -29.28
CA LEU A 192 30.58 -37.23 -30.39
C LEU A 192 32.03 -37.31 -29.90
N LEU A 193 32.42 -36.46 -28.96
CA LEU A 193 33.79 -36.45 -28.40
C LEU A 193 34.07 -37.69 -27.55
N THR A 194 33.07 -38.23 -26.86
CA THR A 194 33.18 -39.49 -26.13
C THR A 194 33.50 -40.68 -27.08
N GLU A 195 32.81 -40.77 -28.22
CA GLU A 195 33.07 -41.77 -29.22
C GLU A 195 34.44 -41.58 -29.90
N LEU A 196 34.78 -40.34 -30.26
CA LEU A 196 36.09 -39.99 -30.80
C LEU A 196 37.22 -40.39 -29.85
N PHE A 197 37.10 -40.12 -28.58
CA PHE A 197 38.09 -40.50 -27.54
C PHE A 197 38.28 -42.01 -27.46
N LYS A 198 37.17 -42.78 -27.48
CA LYS A 198 37.18 -44.23 -27.51
C LYS A 198 37.93 -44.77 -28.72
N ASN A 199 37.71 -44.18 -29.90
CA ASN A 199 38.33 -44.61 -31.16
C ASN A 199 39.84 -44.26 -31.20
N VAL A 200 40.24 -43.05 -30.80
CA VAL A 200 41.64 -42.63 -30.72
C VAL A 200 42.43 -43.43 -29.69
N LYS A 201 41.84 -43.73 -28.53
CA LYS A 201 42.40 -44.56 -27.48
C LYS A 201 42.61 -46.00 -27.96
N SER A 202 41.69 -46.53 -28.75
CA SER A 202 41.83 -47.89 -29.35
C SER A 202 42.94 -47.86 -30.40
N ALA A 203 42.99 -46.90 -31.31
CA ALA A 203 44.06 -46.76 -32.31
C ALA A 203 45.47 -46.61 -31.70
N HIS A 204 45.57 -45.91 -30.56
CA HIS A 204 46.83 -45.82 -29.82
C HIS A 204 47.28 -47.18 -29.25
N ARG A 205 46.33 -47.95 -28.68
CA ARG A 205 46.66 -49.31 -28.17
C ARG A 205 47.21 -50.26 -29.25
N HIS A 206 46.80 -50.03 -30.53
CA HIS A 206 47.28 -50.79 -31.66
C HIS A 206 48.48 -50.14 -32.35
N GLY A 207 49.14 -49.15 -31.72
CA GLY A 207 50.34 -48.50 -32.24
C GLY A 207 50.13 -47.53 -33.43
N MET A 208 48.85 -47.25 -33.80
CA MET A 208 48.50 -46.40 -34.95
C MET A 208 48.47 -44.90 -34.65
N LYS A 209 48.43 -44.49 -33.37
CA LYS A 209 48.37 -43.10 -32.94
C LYS A 209 49.30 -42.85 -31.74
N PRO A 210 49.95 -41.67 -31.68
CA PRO A 210 50.81 -41.30 -30.57
C PRO A 210 49.95 -40.93 -29.33
N GLN A 211 50.57 -41.06 -28.14
CA GLN A 211 49.96 -40.70 -26.84
C GLN A 211 49.47 -39.23 -26.83
N ASN A 212 50.13 -38.32 -27.47
CA ASN A 212 49.77 -36.90 -27.55
C ASN A 212 48.38 -36.68 -28.17
N ASP A 213 48.01 -37.48 -29.18
CA ASP A 213 46.68 -37.40 -29.81
C ASP A 213 45.56 -37.83 -28.83
N VAL A 214 45.83 -38.84 -28.02
CA VAL A 214 44.91 -39.30 -26.95
C VAL A 214 44.70 -38.14 -25.93
N LEU A 215 45.80 -37.50 -25.49
CA LEU A 215 45.71 -36.40 -24.53
C LEU A 215 44.97 -35.17 -25.09
N LYS A 216 45.21 -34.81 -26.35
CA LYS A 216 44.46 -33.72 -27.03
C LYS A 216 42.94 -33.98 -27.06
N VAL A 217 42.52 -35.18 -27.40
CA VAL A 217 41.11 -35.53 -27.42
C VAL A 217 40.54 -35.62 -26.00
N GLN A 218 41.32 -36.07 -25.01
CA GLN A 218 40.91 -36.08 -23.62
C GLN A 218 40.59 -34.64 -23.10
N VAL A 219 41.45 -33.66 -23.43
CA VAL A 219 41.22 -32.24 -23.07
C VAL A 219 39.92 -31.75 -23.71
N LYS A 220 39.68 -32.05 -24.98
CA LYS A 220 38.44 -31.67 -25.67
C LYS A 220 37.20 -32.33 -25.05
N LEU A 221 37.30 -33.57 -24.64
CA LEU A 221 36.23 -34.26 -23.95
C LEU A 221 35.89 -33.61 -22.59
N ASN A 222 36.90 -33.27 -21.81
CA ASN A 222 36.72 -32.57 -20.53
C ASN A 222 36.08 -31.18 -20.73
N GLU A 223 36.50 -30.44 -21.77
CA GLU A 223 35.89 -29.16 -22.14
C GLU A 223 34.42 -29.31 -22.52
N SER A 224 34.08 -30.38 -23.23
CA SER A 224 32.68 -30.64 -23.63
C SER A 224 31.80 -31.07 -22.43
N GLU A 225 32.36 -31.82 -21.48
CA GLU A 225 31.66 -32.14 -20.21
C GLU A 225 31.35 -30.87 -19.40
N LEU A 226 32.34 -29.96 -19.30
CA LEU A 226 32.11 -28.66 -18.66
C LEU A 226 31.02 -27.83 -19.36
N SER A 227 31.03 -27.85 -20.71
CA SER A 227 30.03 -27.15 -21.52
C SER A 227 28.63 -27.73 -21.31
N LEU A 228 28.50 -29.06 -21.22
CA LEU A 228 27.22 -29.74 -20.91
C LEU A 228 26.71 -29.34 -19.51
N ARG A 229 27.57 -29.39 -18.49
CA ARG A 229 27.22 -28.97 -17.13
C ARG A 229 26.78 -27.50 -17.06
N LYS A 230 27.44 -26.61 -17.83
CA LYS A 230 27.02 -25.18 -17.94
C LYS A 230 25.65 -25.07 -18.61
N ALA A 231 25.39 -25.85 -19.66
CA ALA A 231 24.08 -25.85 -20.33
C ALA A 231 22.95 -26.38 -19.45
N ASP A 232 23.20 -27.42 -18.65
CA ASP A 232 22.23 -27.95 -17.66
C ASP A 232 21.91 -26.89 -16.58
N ASN A 233 22.91 -26.18 -16.08
CA ASN A 233 22.69 -25.11 -15.12
C ASN A 233 21.90 -23.94 -15.74
N ALA A 234 22.22 -23.55 -17.00
CA ALA A 234 21.52 -22.49 -17.71
C ALA A 234 20.04 -22.85 -17.94
N LEU A 235 19.76 -24.10 -18.29
CA LEU A 235 18.39 -24.61 -18.46
C LEU A 235 17.60 -24.52 -17.13
N ARG A 236 18.21 -24.96 -16.03
CA ARG A 236 17.58 -24.88 -14.71
C ARG A 236 17.28 -23.44 -14.30
N LEU A 237 18.25 -22.53 -14.46
CA LEU A 237 18.07 -21.12 -14.14
C LEU A 237 16.99 -20.46 -15.01
N ALA A 238 16.94 -20.77 -16.30
CA ALA A 238 15.91 -20.26 -17.19
C ALA A 238 14.51 -20.76 -16.79
N GLY A 239 14.39 -22.04 -16.39
CA GLY A 239 13.15 -22.59 -15.84
C GLY A 239 12.70 -21.89 -14.56
N MET A 240 13.62 -21.64 -13.62
CA MET A 240 13.34 -20.90 -12.40
C MET A 240 12.88 -19.47 -12.69
N ASN A 241 13.49 -18.81 -13.68
CA ASN A 241 13.11 -17.46 -14.11
C ASN A 241 11.69 -17.43 -14.69
N LEU A 242 11.33 -18.39 -15.53
CA LEU A 242 9.96 -18.50 -16.03
C LEU A 242 8.95 -18.78 -14.89
N CYS A 243 9.29 -19.69 -13.96
CA CYS A 243 8.48 -19.96 -12.76
C CYS A 243 8.19 -18.68 -11.97
N HIS A 244 9.19 -17.81 -11.83
CA HIS A 244 9.03 -16.53 -11.13
C HIS A 244 7.96 -15.66 -11.78
N TYR A 245 8.00 -15.50 -13.11
CA TYR A 245 7.02 -14.65 -13.81
C TYR A 245 5.61 -15.25 -13.84
N ILE A 246 5.48 -16.57 -13.99
CA ILE A 246 4.16 -17.25 -14.03
C ILE A 246 3.59 -17.56 -12.63
N GLY A 247 4.30 -17.16 -11.55
CA GLY A 247 3.86 -17.33 -10.17
C GLY A 247 3.88 -18.79 -9.67
N ARG A 248 4.71 -19.67 -10.25
CA ARG A 248 4.91 -21.05 -9.75
C ARG A 248 6.10 -21.12 -8.79
N PRO A 249 6.17 -22.14 -7.91
CA PRO A 249 7.35 -22.37 -7.07
C PRO A 249 8.61 -22.52 -7.95
N LEU A 250 9.73 -21.91 -7.52
CA LEU A 250 11.00 -21.94 -8.29
C LEU A 250 11.56 -23.35 -8.50
N THR A 251 11.15 -24.30 -7.68
CA THR A 251 11.53 -25.72 -7.77
C THR A 251 10.65 -26.53 -8.72
N ALA A 252 9.57 -25.95 -9.27
CA ALA A 252 8.69 -26.64 -10.17
C ALA A 252 9.41 -26.98 -11.49
N GLN A 253 9.28 -28.22 -11.92
CA GLN A 253 9.76 -28.64 -13.24
C GLN A 253 8.73 -28.23 -14.28
N ILE A 254 9.11 -27.35 -15.19
CA ILE A 254 8.29 -26.90 -16.31
C ILE A 254 8.84 -27.52 -17.58
N ASP A 255 7.97 -28.18 -18.36
CA ASP A 255 8.22 -28.47 -19.76
C ASP A 255 7.46 -27.47 -20.62
N ILE A 256 8.06 -27.09 -21.73
CA ILE A 256 7.48 -26.13 -22.68
C ILE A 256 7.25 -26.82 -24.02
N SER A 257 6.20 -26.38 -24.75
CA SER A 257 6.04 -26.77 -26.15
C SER A 257 7.24 -26.26 -26.93
N ASP A 258 7.90 -27.13 -27.69
CA ASP A 258 9.22 -26.90 -28.30
C ASP A 258 9.23 -25.89 -29.45
N ASP A 259 8.10 -25.31 -29.79
CA ASP A 259 7.99 -24.44 -30.93
C ASP A 259 8.45 -23.01 -30.59
N PHE A 260 9.52 -22.56 -31.26
CA PHE A 260 9.75 -21.14 -31.38
C PHE A 260 8.46 -20.54 -31.95
N PRO A 261 7.88 -19.51 -31.28
CA PRO A 261 6.72 -18.86 -31.86
C PRO A 261 7.11 -18.41 -33.27
N GLU A 262 6.41 -18.92 -34.28
CA GLU A 262 6.60 -18.46 -35.64
C GLU A 262 6.39 -16.95 -35.64
N VAL A 263 7.38 -16.24 -36.13
CA VAL A 263 7.24 -14.78 -36.31
C VAL A 263 6.33 -14.61 -37.51
N GLU A 264 5.02 -14.68 -37.27
CA GLU A 264 4.05 -14.29 -38.27
C GLU A 264 4.22 -12.81 -38.56
N GLN A 265 4.59 -12.51 -39.81
CA GLN A 265 4.52 -11.24 -40.48
C GLN A 265 5.71 -10.27 -40.38
N GLU A 266 6.02 -9.72 -41.52
CA GLU A 266 6.76 -8.46 -41.72
C GLU A 266 6.20 -7.38 -40.76
N TRP A 267 7.02 -6.99 -39.79
CA TRP A 267 6.72 -5.88 -38.90
C TRP A 267 6.63 -4.59 -39.73
N LYS A 268 5.44 -4.28 -40.23
CA LYS A 268 5.16 -2.91 -40.66
C LYS A 268 5.28 -2.05 -39.41
N VAL A 269 6.38 -1.34 -39.27
CA VAL A 269 6.54 -0.32 -38.24
C VAL A 269 5.48 0.75 -38.51
N GLN A 270 4.29 0.53 -37.96
CA GLN A 270 3.34 1.63 -37.83
C GLN A 270 3.98 2.56 -36.80
N VAL A 271 4.22 3.81 -37.22
CA VAL A 271 4.59 4.87 -36.28
C VAL A 271 3.46 4.96 -35.29
N ALA A 272 3.63 4.27 -34.14
CA ALA A 272 2.63 4.24 -33.11
C ALA A 272 2.43 5.68 -32.60
N ASP A 273 1.19 6.12 -32.54
CA ASP A 273 0.86 7.41 -31.95
C ASP A 273 1.35 7.41 -30.49
N ILE A 274 2.33 8.27 -30.20
CA ILE A 274 2.90 8.43 -28.85
C ILE A 274 1.81 8.71 -27.83
N THR A 275 0.72 9.38 -28.25
CA THR A 275 -0.39 9.74 -27.34
C THR A 275 -1.18 8.52 -26.85
N ALA A 276 -1.10 7.39 -27.55
CA ALA A 276 -1.74 6.14 -27.14
C ALA A 276 -0.94 5.37 -26.07
N ARG A 277 0.29 5.79 -25.78
CA ARG A 277 1.12 5.13 -24.76
C ARG A 277 0.69 5.49 -23.34
N PRO A 278 0.61 4.51 -22.41
CA PRO A 278 0.27 4.77 -21.02
C PRO A 278 1.20 5.79 -20.35
N GLU A 279 2.50 5.79 -20.69
CA GLU A 279 3.51 6.70 -20.14
C GLU A 279 3.18 8.17 -20.48
N TYR A 280 2.74 8.43 -21.72
CA TYR A 280 2.29 9.76 -22.13
C TYR A 280 1.06 10.19 -21.33
N GLY A 281 0.11 9.28 -21.14
CA GLY A 281 -1.05 9.51 -20.31
C GLY A 281 -0.69 9.85 -18.86
N ILE A 282 0.27 9.12 -18.27
CA ILE A 282 0.77 9.35 -16.91
C ILE A 282 1.36 10.76 -16.79
N LEU A 283 2.22 11.18 -17.71
CA LEU A 283 2.83 12.52 -17.70
C LEU A 283 1.78 13.61 -17.79
N ASN A 284 0.77 13.47 -18.65
CA ASN A 284 -0.33 14.43 -18.73
C ASN A 284 -1.15 14.51 -17.44
N LYS A 285 -1.37 13.37 -16.77
CA LYS A 285 -2.05 13.38 -15.46
C LYS A 285 -1.20 14.02 -14.38
N GLN A 286 0.14 13.86 -14.41
CA GLN A 286 1.06 14.56 -13.50
C GLN A 286 1.00 16.08 -13.69
N ILE A 287 0.98 16.58 -14.94
CA ILE A 287 0.80 18.01 -15.23
C ILE A 287 -0.54 18.50 -14.66
N ALA A 288 -1.63 17.77 -14.92
CA ALA A 288 -2.94 18.13 -14.41
C ALA A 288 -3.01 18.10 -12.86
N ILE A 289 -2.29 17.20 -12.21
CA ILE A 289 -2.15 17.16 -10.74
C ILE A 289 -1.42 18.41 -10.26
N ALA A 290 -0.29 18.79 -10.86
CA ALA A 290 0.46 20.00 -10.52
C ALA A 290 -0.39 21.28 -10.68
N GLU A 291 -1.23 21.35 -11.72
CA GLU A 291 -2.19 22.46 -11.88
C GLU A 291 -3.22 22.53 -10.74
N GLN A 292 -3.70 21.38 -10.25
CA GLN A 292 -4.59 21.36 -9.09
C GLN A 292 -3.84 21.69 -7.79
N GLU A 293 -2.57 21.33 -7.67
CA GLU A 293 -1.71 21.68 -6.54
C GLU A 293 -1.53 23.20 -6.43
N VAL A 294 -1.31 23.89 -7.56
CA VAL A 294 -1.30 25.38 -7.59
C VAL A 294 -2.63 25.93 -7.06
N LYS A 295 -3.79 25.35 -7.44
CA LYS A 295 -5.10 25.79 -6.93
C LYS A 295 -5.26 25.47 -5.45
N LEU A 296 -4.73 24.35 -4.98
CA LEU A 296 -4.74 23.98 -3.57
C LEU A 296 -3.94 24.95 -2.74
N ASN A 297 -2.73 25.32 -3.18
CA ASN A 297 -1.88 26.30 -2.50
C ASN A 297 -2.51 27.70 -2.51
N ARG A 298 -3.09 28.12 -3.64
CA ARG A 298 -3.84 29.40 -3.71
C ARG A 298 -5.05 29.43 -2.77
N SER A 299 -5.67 28.29 -2.47
CA SER A 299 -6.78 28.22 -1.52
C SER A 299 -6.40 28.64 -0.10
N GLU A 300 -5.13 28.63 0.23
CA GLU A 300 -4.63 29.06 1.54
C GLU A 300 -4.67 30.57 1.74
N LEU A 301 -4.75 31.32 0.64
CA LEU A 301 -4.92 32.76 0.62
C LEU A 301 -6.40 33.19 0.73
N LEU A 302 -7.32 32.27 0.62
CA LEU A 302 -8.75 32.55 0.59
C LEU A 302 -9.41 32.31 1.96
N PRO A 303 -10.53 32.97 2.25
CA PRO A 303 -11.29 32.77 3.48
C PRO A 303 -11.70 31.31 3.66
N ARG A 304 -11.82 30.90 4.93
CA ARG A 304 -12.34 29.58 5.31
C ARG A 304 -13.56 29.79 6.19
N VAL A 305 -14.63 29.08 5.88
CA VAL A 305 -15.89 29.12 6.61
C VAL A 305 -16.30 27.70 6.96
N GLY A 306 -16.56 27.46 8.24
CA GLY A 306 -17.03 26.18 8.73
C GLY A 306 -18.04 26.34 9.85
N VAL A 307 -18.92 25.37 10.00
CA VAL A 307 -19.86 25.25 11.11
C VAL A 307 -19.48 24.05 11.95
N ARG A 308 -19.49 24.24 13.25
CA ARG A 308 -19.27 23.19 14.25
C ARG A 308 -20.44 23.18 15.21
N GLY A 309 -21.09 22.07 15.36
CA GLY A 309 -22.05 21.77 16.42
C GLY A 309 -21.48 20.79 17.42
N SER A 310 -21.63 21.03 18.72
CA SER A 310 -21.23 20.07 19.71
C SER A 310 -22.28 19.92 20.82
N TYR A 311 -22.35 18.71 21.37
CA TYR A 311 -23.04 18.44 22.62
C TYR A 311 -22.01 17.84 23.57
N ASP A 312 -21.69 18.60 24.62
CA ASP A 312 -20.66 18.24 25.58
C ASP A 312 -21.28 18.07 26.96
N TYR A 313 -20.99 16.98 27.62
CA TYR A 313 -21.34 16.74 29.02
C TYR A 313 -20.08 16.80 29.88
N LEU A 314 -20.15 17.58 30.96
CA LEU A 314 -19.06 17.73 31.91
C LEU A 314 -19.58 17.37 33.32
N HIS A 315 -18.81 16.57 34.05
CA HIS A 315 -19.05 16.23 35.42
C HIS A 315 -17.75 16.31 36.22
N GLY A 316 -17.87 16.85 37.45
CA GLY A 316 -16.76 16.92 38.37
C GLY A 316 -16.45 18.33 38.79
N LEU A 317 -15.70 18.93 39.32
CA LEU A 317 -15.40 20.19 40.01
C LEU A 317 -16.35 20.44 41.18
N GLU A 318 -15.84 20.21 42.35
CA GLU A 318 -16.56 20.46 43.60
C GLU A 318 -16.15 21.81 44.15
N VAL A 319 -17.15 22.62 44.58
CA VAL A 319 -16.93 23.88 45.27
C VAL A 319 -17.84 23.88 46.50
N ASN A 320 -17.26 24.06 47.67
CA ASN A 320 -17.95 23.96 48.95
C ASN A 320 -18.76 22.64 49.10
N ASP A 321 -18.14 21.50 48.72
CA ASP A 321 -18.74 20.16 48.74
C ASP A 321 -19.97 19.95 47.82
N GLU A 322 -20.25 20.94 46.91
CA GLU A 322 -21.26 20.77 45.87
C GLU A 322 -20.63 20.63 44.51
N THR A 323 -21.08 19.67 43.71
CA THR A 323 -20.62 19.49 42.34
C THR A 323 -21.13 20.64 41.44
N LEU A 324 -20.25 21.54 41.04
CA LEU A 324 -20.60 22.76 40.35
C LEU A 324 -21.01 22.52 38.89
N MET A 325 -20.53 21.42 38.27
CA MET A 325 -20.81 21.12 36.86
C MET A 325 -21.37 19.71 36.72
N LYS A 326 -22.66 19.62 36.46
CA LYS A 326 -23.40 18.40 36.13
C LYS A 326 -24.42 18.74 35.04
N LYS A 327 -23.95 19.18 33.85
CA LYS A 327 -24.85 19.55 32.75
C LYS A 327 -24.26 19.23 31.40
N GLY A 328 -25.14 18.81 30.47
CA GLY A 328 -24.88 18.81 29.05
C GLY A 328 -25.17 20.18 28.47
N ALA A 329 -24.32 20.64 27.56
CA ALA A 329 -24.51 21.87 26.81
C ALA A 329 -24.45 21.58 25.30
N PHE A 330 -25.40 22.16 24.57
CA PHE A 330 -25.35 22.19 23.13
C PHE A 330 -24.78 23.53 22.66
N SER A 331 -23.82 23.48 21.74
CA SER A 331 -23.14 24.67 21.21
C SER A 331 -23.07 24.59 19.70
N VAL A 332 -23.27 25.72 19.03
CA VAL A 332 -23.07 25.88 17.60
C VAL A 332 -22.13 27.06 17.36
N PHE A 333 -21.09 26.81 16.58
CA PHE A 333 -20.08 27.79 16.23
C PHE A 333 -20.02 27.96 14.72
N LEU A 334 -20.09 29.19 14.25
CA LEU A 334 -19.70 29.59 12.90
C LEU A 334 -18.26 30.13 12.97
N ASN A 335 -17.35 29.44 12.35
CA ASN A 335 -15.94 29.85 12.28
C ASN A 335 -15.64 30.46 10.91
N VAL A 336 -15.19 31.70 10.89
CA VAL A 336 -14.72 32.40 9.70
C VAL A 336 -13.27 32.83 9.94
N SER A 337 -12.36 32.30 9.12
CA SER A 337 -10.93 32.60 9.17
C SER A 337 -10.51 33.24 7.86
N VAL A 338 -9.95 34.44 7.92
CA VAL A 338 -9.44 35.18 6.76
C VAL A 338 -7.95 35.41 6.98
N PRO A 339 -7.07 34.83 6.17
CA PRO A 339 -5.63 35.11 6.26
C PRO A 339 -5.34 36.53 5.78
N LEU A 340 -4.77 37.38 6.65
CA LEU A 340 -4.49 38.78 6.30
C LEU A 340 -3.08 38.98 5.79
N PHE A 341 -2.07 38.46 6.48
CA PHE A 341 -0.67 38.67 6.12
C PHE A 341 0.24 37.55 6.65
N HIS A 342 1.19 37.07 5.84
CA HIS A 342 2.11 35.96 6.16
C HIS A 342 3.54 36.22 5.65
N PHE A 343 4.01 37.47 5.68
CA PHE A 343 5.40 37.87 5.36
C PHE A 343 5.99 37.24 4.09
N GLY A 344 5.17 36.98 3.06
CA GLY A 344 5.61 36.40 1.79
C GLY A 344 5.72 34.91 1.74
N GLU A 345 5.54 34.16 2.84
CA GLU A 345 5.61 32.68 2.88
C GLU A 345 4.69 31.99 1.85
N ARG A 346 3.59 32.62 1.49
CA ARG A 346 2.57 32.08 0.57
C ARG A 346 2.55 32.75 -0.80
N MET A 347 3.50 33.63 -1.08
CA MET A 347 3.59 34.32 -2.38
C MET A 347 4.64 33.70 -3.31
N ASN A 348 5.47 32.79 -2.82
CA ASN A 348 6.43 31.97 -3.53
C ASN A 348 5.88 30.55 -3.65
#